data_62a83cb7bf799ea0a862ba4d84fa584b
#
_entry.id   62a83cb7bf799ea0a862ba4d84fa584b
#
_cell.length_a   1.000
_cell.length_b   1.000
_cell.length_c   1.000
_cell.angle_alpha   90.00
_cell.angle_beta   90.00
_cell.angle_gamma   90.00
#
_symmetry.space_group_name_H-M   'P 1'
#
loop_
_entity.id
_entity.type
_entity.pdbx_description
1 polymer ?
#
loop_
_entity_poly.entity_id
_entity_poly.type
_entity_poly.pdbx_seq_one_letter_code
_entity_poly.pdbx_strand_id
1 'polypeptide(L)'
;MSSVTRTHDDWTPWYERTKAELTRLAGAEIHVGILGSADSELLRIAAVHEFGATIHPRNAKNLAIPLRPDMKGKSPRDVEGAFFLDNGENRFICRKKGKKGDQLDFLFLLLPSVTIPERSFIRASYDGNKDVLAKACEN
;
A
#
# COMPACT_ATOMS: atom_id res chain seq x y z
N MET A 1 -38.13 -35.71 58.63
CA MET A 1 -36.97 -35.03 58.02
C MET A 1 -37.05 -35.25 56.52
N SER A 2 -37.42 -34.20 55.78
CA SER A 2 -37.57 -34.29 54.30
C SER A 2 -36.20 -33.94 53.70
N SER A 3 -35.56 -34.90 53.06
CA SER A 3 -34.34 -34.67 52.30
C SER A 3 -34.67 -34.02 50.94
N VAL A 4 -34.29 -32.79 50.74
CA VAL A 4 -34.37 -32.12 49.44
C VAL A 4 -33.21 -32.64 48.60
N THR A 5 -33.51 -33.59 47.71
CA THR A 5 -32.54 -34.02 46.70
C THR A 5 -32.55 -32.99 45.59
N ARG A 6 -31.48 -32.20 45.46
CA ARG A 6 -31.25 -31.35 44.27
C ARG A 6 -30.90 -32.26 43.13
N THR A 7 -31.80 -32.44 42.16
CA THR A 7 -31.64 -33.34 41.02
C THR A 7 -31.16 -32.63 39.76
N HIS A 8 -30.93 -31.33 39.81
CA HIS A 8 -30.50 -30.57 38.63
C HIS A 8 -29.42 -29.55 39.03
N ASP A 9 -28.25 -29.70 38.43
CA ASP A 9 -27.16 -28.74 38.55
C ASP A 9 -27.19 -27.85 37.29
N ASP A 10 -27.91 -26.72 37.36
CA ASP A 10 -27.98 -25.75 36.27
C ASP A 10 -26.73 -24.91 36.15
N TRP A 11 -25.76 -25.08 37.06
CA TRP A 11 -24.55 -24.28 37.09
C TRP A 11 -23.49 -24.76 36.09
N THR A 12 -23.34 -26.05 35.90
CA THR A 12 -22.35 -26.61 34.98
C THR A 12 -22.54 -26.18 33.52
N PRO A 13 -23.76 -26.22 32.94
CA PRO A 13 -24.00 -25.75 31.59
C PRO A 13 -23.70 -24.25 31.43
N TRP A 14 -24.05 -23.44 32.39
CA TRP A 14 -23.75 -22.01 32.38
C TRP A 14 -22.23 -21.75 32.46
N TYR A 15 -21.52 -22.43 33.34
CA TYR A 15 -20.07 -22.32 33.47
C TYR A 15 -19.35 -22.71 32.19
N GLU A 16 -19.68 -23.83 31.58
CA GLU A 16 -19.07 -24.27 30.30
C GLU A 16 -19.35 -23.29 29.15
N ARG A 17 -20.56 -22.76 29.08
CA ARG A 17 -20.91 -21.74 28.07
C ARG A 17 -20.13 -20.46 28.30
N THR A 18 -20.02 -19.96 29.50
CA THR A 18 -19.26 -18.75 29.84
C THR A 18 -17.78 -18.94 29.57
N LYS A 19 -17.23 -20.09 29.92
CA LYS A 19 -15.83 -20.45 29.64
C LYS A 19 -15.56 -20.51 28.14
N ALA A 20 -16.44 -21.09 27.35
CA ALA A 20 -16.33 -21.15 25.91
C ALA A 20 -16.35 -19.74 25.27
N GLU A 21 -17.24 -18.86 25.73
CA GLU A 21 -17.30 -17.47 25.27
C GLU A 21 -16.05 -16.67 25.65
N LEU A 22 -15.54 -16.82 26.87
CA LEU A 22 -14.30 -16.18 27.29
C LEU A 22 -13.10 -16.69 26.50
N THR A 23 -13.04 -17.99 26.20
CA THR A 23 -12.00 -18.56 25.35
C THR A 23 -12.07 -18.02 23.92
N ARG A 24 -13.28 -17.88 23.36
CA ARG A 24 -13.51 -17.28 22.05
C ARG A 24 -13.05 -15.81 22.00
N LEU A 25 -13.38 -15.03 23.04
CA LEU A 25 -12.97 -13.63 23.15
C LEU A 25 -11.45 -13.47 23.33
N ALA A 26 -10.84 -14.34 24.14
CA ALA A 26 -9.39 -14.34 24.34
C ALA A 26 -8.59 -14.69 23.06
N GLY A 27 -9.20 -15.44 22.13
CA GLY A 27 -8.62 -15.75 20.84
C GLY A 27 -9.03 -14.78 19.71
N ALA A 28 -9.82 -13.74 20.01
CA ALA A 28 -10.24 -12.78 19.02
C ALA A 28 -9.10 -11.84 18.65
N GLU A 29 -8.79 -11.74 17.36
CA GLU A 29 -7.81 -10.81 16.82
C GLU A 29 -8.51 -9.78 15.94
N ILE A 30 -8.11 -8.52 16.09
CA ILE A 30 -8.59 -7.42 15.25
C ILE A 30 -7.51 -7.11 14.23
N HIS A 31 -7.80 -7.38 12.96
CA HIS A 31 -6.93 -7.02 11.85
C HIS A 31 -7.37 -5.69 11.25
N VAL A 32 -6.47 -4.71 11.29
CA VAL A 32 -6.70 -3.39 10.66
C VAL A 32 -5.79 -3.25 9.46
N GLY A 33 -6.38 -3.04 8.29
CA GLY A 33 -5.58 -2.89 7.07
C GLY A 33 -6.35 -3.26 5.80
N ILE A 34 -5.60 -3.42 4.73
CA ILE A 34 -6.12 -3.94 3.46
C ILE A 34 -5.99 -5.47 3.51
N LEU A 35 -7.13 -6.15 3.60
CA LEU A 35 -7.16 -7.61 3.72
C LEU A 35 -6.79 -8.30 2.39
N GLY A 36 -6.27 -9.54 2.50
CA GLY A 36 -5.66 -10.30 1.41
C GLY A 36 -6.55 -10.69 0.22
N SER A 37 -7.85 -10.35 0.23
CA SER A 37 -8.74 -10.48 -0.92
C SER A 37 -8.61 -9.34 -1.95
N ALA A 38 -7.83 -8.29 -1.62
CA ALA A 38 -7.58 -7.18 -2.52
C ALA A 38 -6.64 -7.58 -3.66
N ASP A 39 -6.75 -6.89 -4.79
CA ASP A 39 -5.85 -7.06 -5.92
C ASP A 39 -4.38 -6.87 -5.48
N SER A 40 -3.50 -7.74 -5.97
CA SER A 40 -2.06 -7.73 -5.64
C SER A 40 -1.39 -6.40 -6.02
N GLU A 41 -1.86 -5.73 -7.05
CA GLU A 41 -1.38 -4.41 -7.45
C GLU A 41 -1.80 -3.34 -6.43
N LEU A 42 -3.05 -3.37 -5.96
CA LEU A 42 -3.54 -2.47 -4.92
C LEU A 42 -2.76 -2.64 -3.61
N LEU A 43 -2.51 -3.89 -3.20
CA LEU A 43 -1.71 -4.19 -2.00
C LEU A 43 -0.29 -3.63 -2.11
N ARG A 44 0.34 -3.75 -3.28
CA ARG A 44 1.67 -3.21 -3.54
C ARG A 44 1.68 -1.67 -3.48
N ILE A 45 0.69 -1.03 -4.09
CA ILE A 45 0.55 0.43 -4.07
C ILE A 45 0.35 0.92 -2.63
N ALA A 46 -0.54 0.27 -1.88
CA ALA A 46 -0.79 0.59 -0.48
C ALA A 46 0.47 0.43 0.40
N ALA A 47 1.21 -0.66 0.22
CA ALA A 47 2.47 -0.88 0.94
C ALA A 47 3.52 0.20 0.63
N VAL A 48 3.64 0.62 -0.64
CA VAL A 48 4.55 1.70 -1.04
C VAL A 48 4.16 3.03 -0.39
N HIS A 49 2.87 3.33 -0.29
CA HIS A 49 2.40 4.54 0.40
C HIS A 49 2.60 4.45 1.91
N GLU A 50 2.33 3.29 2.50
CA GLU A 50 2.43 3.09 3.96
C GLU A 50 3.87 3.14 4.47
N PHE A 51 4.81 2.56 3.72
CA PHE A 51 6.21 2.37 4.17
C PHE A 51 7.23 3.18 3.36
N GLY A 52 6.80 3.85 2.30
CA GLY A 52 7.72 4.40 1.31
C GLY A 52 8.40 3.31 0.49
N ALA A 53 9.05 3.70 -0.59
CA ALA A 53 9.88 2.79 -1.38
C ALA A 53 10.89 3.54 -2.24
N THR A 54 12.04 2.92 -2.51
CA THR A 54 12.97 3.37 -3.53
C THR A 54 12.92 2.41 -4.71
N ILE A 55 12.57 2.93 -5.87
CA ILE A 55 12.42 2.17 -7.11
C ILE A 55 13.71 2.30 -7.91
N HIS A 56 14.29 1.16 -8.26
CA HIS A 56 15.46 1.05 -9.12
C HIS A 56 15.09 0.38 -10.45
N PRO A 57 15.80 0.71 -11.55
CA PRO A 57 15.60 0.01 -12.82
C PRO A 57 16.11 -1.44 -12.71
N ARG A 58 15.40 -2.39 -13.34
CA ARG A 58 15.80 -3.81 -13.32
C ARG A 58 16.72 -4.17 -14.51
N ASN A 59 16.36 -3.70 -15.71
CA ASN A 59 17.01 -4.11 -16.96
C ASN A 59 17.66 -2.94 -17.72
N ALA A 60 17.82 -1.80 -17.06
CA ALA A 60 18.38 -0.59 -17.67
C ALA A 60 19.20 0.19 -16.64
N LYS A 61 20.01 1.15 -17.09
CA LYS A 61 20.79 2.02 -16.19
C LYS A 61 19.91 3.07 -15.50
N ASN A 62 18.81 3.46 -16.13
CA ASN A 62 17.92 4.50 -15.64
C ASN A 62 16.44 4.10 -15.80
N LEU A 63 15.61 4.63 -14.92
CA LEU A 63 14.15 4.63 -15.05
C LEU A 63 13.77 5.69 -16.07
N ALA A 64 12.86 5.36 -16.99
CA ALA A 64 12.29 6.30 -17.96
C ALA A 64 10.91 6.73 -17.47
N ILE A 65 10.83 7.94 -16.94
CA ILE A 65 9.58 8.50 -16.41
C ILE A 65 8.90 9.31 -17.51
N PRO A 66 7.69 8.94 -17.95
CA PRO A 66 6.99 9.66 -18.98
C PRO A 66 6.58 11.06 -18.50
N LEU A 67 6.97 12.09 -19.24
CA LEU A 67 6.61 13.48 -18.97
C LEU A 67 5.28 13.85 -19.61
N ARG A 68 4.79 13.02 -20.54
CA ARG A 68 3.54 13.25 -21.27
C ARG A 68 2.57 12.10 -21.08
N PRO A 69 1.26 12.37 -21.03
CA PRO A 69 0.24 11.32 -20.87
C PRO A 69 0.24 10.28 -21.99
N ASP A 70 0.54 10.69 -23.23
CA ASP A 70 0.60 9.84 -24.42
C ASP A 70 1.82 8.91 -24.45
N MET A 71 2.78 9.13 -23.55
CA MET A 71 3.98 8.30 -23.37
C MET A 71 3.83 7.26 -22.25
N LYS A 72 2.73 7.28 -21.49
CA LYS A 72 2.48 6.28 -20.45
C LYS A 72 2.39 4.88 -21.05
N GLY A 73 3.12 3.93 -20.49
CA GLY A 73 3.15 2.53 -20.94
C GLY A 73 3.99 2.26 -22.17
N LYS A 74 4.61 3.30 -22.79
CA LYS A 74 5.52 3.14 -23.91
C LYS A 74 6.96 3.08 -23.44
N SER A 75 7.78 2.31 -24.17
CA SER A 75 9.24 2.33 -23.99
C SER A 75 9.85 3.49 -24.78
N PRO A 76 10.91 4.15 -24.27
CA PRO A 76 11.66 5.13 -25.04
C PRO A 76 12.19 4.60 -26.38
N ARG A 77 12.41 3.29 -26.48
CA ARG A 77 12.90 2.63 -27.72
C ARG A 77 11.85 2.51 -28.81
N ASP A 78 10.56 2.58 -28.42
CA ASP A 78 9.43 2.44 -29.36
C ASP A 78 9.02 3.79 -29.97
N VAL A 79 9.70 4.88 -29.57
CA VAL A 79 9.38 6.23 -30.05
C VAL A 79 10.32 6.59 -31.19
N GLU A 80 9.75 6.66 -32.38
CA GLU A 80 10.49 7.06 -33.59
C GLU A 80 11.02 8.51 -33.50
N GLY A 81 12.28 8.69 -33.89
CA GLY A 81 12.95 10.00 -33.89
C GLY A 81 13.31 10.49 -32.46
N ALA A 82 13.20 9.63 -31.45
CA ALA A 82 13.65 9.96 -30.10
C ALA A 82 15.18 9.92 -30.01
N PHE A 83 15.77 10.87 -29.28
CA PHE A 83 17.19 10.94 -29.02
C PHE A 83 17.46 11.30 -27.56
N PHE A 84 18.66 10.95 -27.10
CA PHE A 84 19.11 11.22 -25.75
C PHE A 84 19.67 12.66 -25.64
N LEU A 85 19.27 13.38 -24.59
CA LEU A 85 19.77 14.69 -24.24
C LEU A 85 20.23 14.68 -22.77
N ASP A 86 21.48 15.08 -22.55
CA ASP A 86 22.05 15.28 -21.23
C ASP A 86 22.40 16.77 -21.10
N ASN A 87 21.85 17.45 -20.09
CA ASN A 87 22.16 18.85 -19.80
C ASN A 87 23.06 19.02 -18.57
N GLY A 88 23.69 17.93 -18.09
CA GLY A 88 24.56 17.92 -16.92
C GLY A 88 23.82 17.69 -15.60
N GLU A 89 22.64 18.23 -15.42
CA GLU A 89 21.79 18.00 -14.23
C GLU A 89 20.79 16.87 -14.42
N ASN A 90 20.15 16.85 -15.58
CA ASN A 90 19.11 15.90 -15.90
C ASN A 90 19.31 15.25 -17.27
N ARG A 91 18.84 14.04 -17.39
CA ARG A 91 18.90 13.25 -18.61
C ARG A 91 17.50 13.04 -19.15
N PHE A 92 17.32 13.33 -20.43
CA PHE A 92 16.02 13.27 -21.09
C PHE A 92 16.08 12.43 -22.35
N ILE A 93 14.92 11.88 -22.71
CA ILE A 93 14.65 11.41 -24.06
C ILE A 93 13.73 12.43 -24.70
N CYS A 94 14.18 13.01 -25.81
CA CYS A 94 13.51 14.08 -26.51
C CYS A 94 13.26 13.71 -27.97
N ARG A 95 12.36 14.44 -28.62
CA ARG A 95 12.12 14.39 -30.08
C ARG A 95 12.06 15.80 -30.62
N LYS A 96 12.58 16.00 -31.80
CA LYS A 96 12.43 17.28 -32.55
C LYS A 96 10.99 17.47 -32.95
N LYS A 97 10.42 18.66 -32.68
CA LYS A 97 9.06 19.04 -33.05
C LYS A 97 9.09 20.18 -34.07
N GLY A 98 8.21 20.10 -35.06
CA GLY A 98 8.07 21.12 -36.08
C GLY A 98 8.93 20.89 -37.32
N LYS A 99 8.55 21.55 -38.45
CA LYS A 99 9.20 21.38 -39.75
C LYS A 99 10.66 21.86 -39.80
N LYS A 100 11.07 22.76 -38.91
CA LYS A 100 12.45 23.27 -38.81
C LYS A 100 13.26 22.64 -37.68
N GLY A 101 12.65 21.76 -36.87
CA GLY A 101 13.34 21.06 -35.75
C GLY A 101 13.82 21.95 -34.60
N ASP A 102 13.34 23.19 -34.52
CA ASP A 102 13.80 24.20 -33.56
C ASP A 102 13.20 24.01 -32.16
N GLN A 103 12.16 23.19 -32.01
CA GLN A 103 11.54 22.89 -30.74
C GLN A 103 11.84 21.45 -30.32
N LEU A 104 12.16 21.28 -29.03
CA LEU A 104 12.34 19.98 -28.40
C LEU A 104 11.07 19.58 -27.65
N ASP A 105 10.63 18.35 -27.91
CA ASP A 105 9.53 17.71 -27.21
C ASP A 105 10.14 16.72 -26.21
N PHE A 106 10.04 17.03 -24.89
CA PHE A 106 10.55 16.19 -23.83
C PHE A 106 9.56 15.06 -23.56
N LEU A 107 10.00 13.84 -23.79
CA LEU A 107 9.16 12.64 -23.72
C LEU A 107 9.32 11.89 -22.41
N PHE A 108 10.57 11.68 -21.99
CA PHE A 108 10.90 10.96 -20.76
C PHE A 108 12.02 11.66 -20.01
N LEU A 109 11.91 11.63 -18.68
CA LEU A 109 12.99 11.95 -17.76
C LEU A 109 13.68 10.65 -17.35
N LEU A 110 15.00 10.62 -17.39
CA LEU A 110 15.80 9.45 -17.01
C LEU A 110 16.39 9.67 -15.62
N LEU A 111 16.02 8.82 -14.68
CA LEU A 111 16.53 8.86 -13.30
C LEU A 111 17.16 7.51 -12.91
N PRO A 112 18.28 7.51 -12.14
CA PRO A 112 18.90 6.27 -11.67
C PRO A 112 18.02 5.55 -10.64
N SER A 113 17.25 6.29 -9.87
CA SER A 113 16.27 5.78 -8.91
C SER A 113 15.21 6.82 -8.62
N VAL A 114 14.06 6.38 -8.10
CA VAL A 114 12.97 7.25 -7.62
C VAL A 114 12.60 6.82 -6.22
N THR A 115 12.66 7.75 -5.26
CA THR A 115 12.23 7.52 -3.89
C THR A 115 10.83 8.09 -3.69
N ILE A 116 9.89 7.24 -3.30
CA ILE A 116 8.56 7.61 -2.87
C ILE A 116 8.62 7.71 -1.35
N PRO A 117 8.40 8.89 -0.77
CA PRO A 117 8.42 9.05 0.68
C PRO A 117 7.25 8.30 1.33
N GLU A 118 7.47 7.83 2.55
CA GLU A 118 6.43 7.27 3.39
C GLU A 118 5.31 8.30 3.62
N ARG A 119 4.07 7.86 3.44
CA ARG A 119 2.85 8.60 3.76
C ARG A 119 1.88 7.63 4.41
N SER A 120 2.24 7.18 5.61
CA SER A 120 1.46 6.23 6.37
C SER A 120 0.04 6.74 6.57
N PHE A 121 -0.95 5.95 6.19
CA PHE A 121 -2.36 6.24 6.39
C PHE A 121 -3.02 5.25 7.35
N ILE A 122 -2.56 4.00 7.39
CA ILE A 122 -3.09 2.97 8.30
C ILE A 122 -2.53 3.18 9.71
N ARG A 123 -1.20 3.22 9.85
CA ARG A 123 -0.54 3.44 11.15
C ARG A 123 -0.89 4.80 11.72
N ALA A 124 -0.83 5.85 10.94
CA ALA A 124 -1.18 7.20 11.39
C ALA A 124 -2.63 7.30 11.87
N SER A 125 -3.56 6.64 11.17
CA SER A 125 -4.96 6.56 11.59
C SER A 125 -5.13 5.78 12.90
N TYR A 126 -4.45 4.65 13.05
CA TYR A 126 -4.47 3.86 14.29
C TYR A 126 -3.89 4.66 15.46
N ASP A 127 -2.70 5.22 15.29
CA ASP A 127 -2.01 5.97 16.35
C ASP A 127 -2.80 7.21 16.78
N GLY A 128 -3.45 7.90 15.82
CA GLY A 128 -4.30 9.05 16.12
C GLY A 128 -5.62 8.73 16.81
N ASN A 129 -6.09 7.48 16.75
CA ASN A 129 -7.36 7.04 17.34
C ASN A 129 -7.20 5.99 18.45
N LYS A 130 -5.99 5.72 18.88
CA LYS A 130 -5.67 4.65 19.83
C LYS A 130 -6.47 4.74 21.13
N ASP A 131 -6.59 5.92 21.70
CA ASP A 131 -7.33 6.15 22.95
C ASP A 131 -8.84 5.95 22.77
N VAL A 132 -9.36 6.32 21.61
CA VAL A 132 -10.79 6.14 21.27
C VAL A 132 -11.10 4.65 21.10
N LEU A 133 -10.20 3.93 20.44
CA LEU A 133 -10.33 2.47 20.26
C LEU A 133 -10.23 1.73 21.59
N ALA A 134 -9.28 2.10 22.46
CA ALA A 134 -9.16 1.51 23.80
C ALA A 134 -10.44 1.69 24.60
N LYS A 135 -10.99 2.90 24.66
CA LYS A 135 -12.26 3.18 25.35
C LYS A 135 -13.45 2.42 24.78
N ALA A 136 -13.48 2.21 23.46
CA ALA A 136 -14.55 1.45 22.83
C ALA A 136 -14.50 -0.05 23.16
N CYS A 137 -13.31 -0.58 23.49
CA CYS A 137 -13.13 -1.98 23.91
C CYS A 137 -13.43 -2.21 25.40
N GLU A 138 -13.45 -1.15 26.23
CA GLU A 138 -13.74 -1.21 27.68
C GLU A 138 -15.23 -1.21 27.99
N ASN A 139 -16.12 -0.85 27.04
CA ASN A 139 -17.57 -0.84 27.18
C ASN A 139 -18.22 -2.09 26.58
#